data_3de59b44d62769e97d0fa6a1258eab74
#
_entry.id   3de59b44d62769e97d0fa6a1258eab74
#
_cell.length_a   1.000
_cell.length_b   1.000
_cell.length_c   1.000
_cell.angle_alpha   90.00
_cell.angle_beta   90.00
_cell.angle_gamma   90.00
#
_symmetry.space_group_name_H-M   'P 1'
#
loop_
_entity.id
_entity.type
_entity.pdbx_description
1 polymer ?
#
loop_
_entity_poly.entity_id
_entity_poly.type
_entity_poly.pdbx_seq_one_letter_code
_entity_poly.pdbx_strand_id
1 'polypeptide(L)'
;FGSIPLKFVMRAGQLATGSHIKGITKTLQKWKSVYSNANEYIYEILSEIPEDLFDPILKKIKNGVKFEYIVSESAIVPEGRLTRLKKSGFYELLENGSIERKMQKSVQTVVVLNEKEACIFFPKNGEADLTEMFYSDNDIFHEWCLDYFRYCWYNSGSFQENKLKE
;
A
#
# COMPACT_ATOMS: atom_id res chain seq x y z
N PHE A 1 17.79 -2.02 2.34
CA PHE A 1 16.86 -1.45 1.33
C PHE A 1 16.35 -2.48 0.32
N GLY A 2 16.79 -3.74 0.41
CA GLY A 2 16.29 -4.80 -0.47
C GLY A 2 16.43 -4.47 -1.96
N SER A 3 15.34 -4.59 -2.71
CA SER A 3 15.29 -4.34 -4.15
C SER A 3 15.04 -2.87 -4.53
N ILE A 4 15.07 -1.95 -3.58
CA ILE A 4 14.85 -0.53 -3.87
C ILE A 4 15.95 -0.03 -4.81
N PRO A 5 15.59 0.63 -5.94
CA PRO A 5 16.58 1.14 -6.88
C PRO A 5 17.57 2.12 -6.25
N LEU A 6 18.82 2.09 -6.69
CA LEU A 6 19.89 2.92 -6.13
C LEU A 6 19.52 4.41 -6.06
N LYS A 7 18.82 4.92 -7.07
CA LYS A 7 18.41 6.34 -7.10
C LYS A 7 17.55 6.74 -5.90
N PHE A 8 16.75 5.82 -5.37
CA PHE A 8 15.95 6.05 -4.15
C PHE A 8 16.79 5.87 -2.90
N VAL A 9 17.69 4.89 -2.88
CA VAL A 9 18.63 4.69 -1.77
C VAL A 9 19.50 5.94 -1.54
N MET A 10 19.95 6.57 -2.62
CA MET A 10 20.72 7.80 -2.55
C MET A 10 19.93 8.98 -1.97
N ARG A 11 18.61 8.91 -2.00
CA ARG A 11 17.71 9.90 -1.42
C ARG A 11 17.24 9.52 -0.01
N ALA A 12 17.80 8.47 0.60
CA ALA A 12 17.34 7.96 1.89
C ALA A 12 17.34 8.98 3.03
N GLY A 13 18.17 10.02 2.94
CA GLY A 13 18.15 11.14 3.89
C GLY A 13 16.81 11.86 3.98
N GLN A 14 15.99 11.80 2.92
CA GLN A 14 14.64 12.35 2.92
C GLN A 14 13.70 11.63 3.89
N LEU A 15 14.06 10.43 4.32
CA LEU A 15 13.27 9.63 5.26
C LEU A 15 13.67 9.86 6.72
N ALA A 16 14.60 10.79 6.98
CA ALA A 16 15.16 11.02 8.31
C ALA A 16 14.14 11.49 9.35
N THR A 17 13.03 12.11 8.92
CA THR A 17 11.97 12.58 9.82
C THR A 17 11.01 11.46 10.24
N GLY A 18 11.20 10.25 9.72
CA GLY A 18 10.31 9.13 10.01
C GLY A 18 10.32 8.71 11.47
N SER A 19 9.14 8.59 12.05
CA SER A 19 8.94 8.01 13.39
C SER A 19 8.92 6.49 13.26
N HIS A 20 9.74 5.82 14.07
CA HIS A 20 9.82 4.36 14.07
C HIS A 20 8.69 3.77 14.92
N ILE A 21 7.84 2.97 14.33
CA ILE A 21 6.72 2.29 14.99
C ILE A 21 6.98 0.79 14.95
N LYS A 22 7.00 0.16 16.13
CA LYS A 22 7.27 -1.28 16.29
C LYS A 22 6.04 -2.00 16.82
N GLY A 23 5.82 -3.19 16.32
CA GLY A 23 4.75 -4.10 16.73
C GLY A 23 3.57 -4.07 15.77
N ILE A 24 3.08 -5.27 15.41
CA ILE A 24 2.02 -5.44 14.41
C ILE A 24 0.74 -4.67 14.76
N THR A 25 0.36 -4.63 16.02
CA THR A 25 -0.83 -3.89 16.44
C THR A 25 -0.68 -2.40 16.20
N LYS A 26 0.47 -1.83 16.54
CA LYS A 26 0.74 -0.41 16.36
C LYS A 26 0.87 -0.03 14.89
N THR A 27 1.52 -0.88 14.09
CA THR A 27 1.65 -0.63 12.64
C THR A 27 0.28 -0.66 11.95
N LEU A 28 -0.59 -1.62 12.30
CA LEU A 28 -1.94 -1.69 11.76
C LEU A 28 -2.80 -0.49 12.18
N GLN A 29 -2.68 -0.04 13.42
CA GLN A 29 -3.39 1.16 13.89
C GLN A 29 -2.98 2.40 13.11
N LYS A 30 -1.67 2.57 12.86
CA LYS A 30 -1.16 3.69 12.07
C LYS A 30 -1.62 3.60 10.62
N TRP A 31 -1.60 2.40 10.06
CA TRP A 31 -2.10 2.14 8.72
C TRP A 31 -3.56 2.56 8.57
N LYS A 32 -4.41 2.15 9.51
CA LYS A 32 -5.82 2.57 9.55
C LYS A 32 -5.97 4.09 9.65
N SER A 33 -5.10 4.77 10.41
CA SER A 33 -5.17 6.22 10.55
C SER A 33 -4.81 6.93 9.23
N VAL A 34 -3.90 6.39 8.44
CA VAL A 34 -3.61 6.91 7.09
C VAL A 34 -4.87 6.85 6.21
N TYR A 35 -5.64 5.77 6.32
CA TYR A 35 -6.92 5.69 5.61
C TYR A 35 -7.93 6.72 6.12
N SER A 36 -8.09 6.80 7.45
CA SER A 36 -9.07 7.70 8.07
C SER A 36 -8.81 9.17 7.74
N ASN A 37 -7.55 9.55 7.62
CA ASN A 37 -7.12 10.92 7.34
C ASN A 37 -7.14 11.27 5.84
N ALA A 38 -7.35 10.29 4.96
CA ALA A 38 -7.37 10.53 3.53
C ALA A 38 -8.62 11.32 3.11
N ASN A 39 -8.43 12.32 2.26
CA ASN A 39 -9.52 13.10 1.66
C ASN A 39 -9.48 13.05 0.13
N GLU A 40 -8.32 12.81 -0.46
CA GLU A 40 -8.14 12.80 -1.92
C GLU A 40 -7.80 11.42 -2.45
N TYR A 41 -6.77 10.78 -1.91
CA TYR A 41 -6.32 9.49 -2.41
C TYR A 41 -5.68 8.62 -1.33
N ILE A 42 -5.63 7.31 -1.62
CA ILE A 42 -4.83 6.32 -0.90
C ILE A 42 -4.06 5.54 -1.96
N TYR A 43 -2.74 5.47 -1.82
CA TYR A 43 -1.86 4.70 -2.68
C TYR A 43 -1.11 3.67 -1.85
N GLU A 44 -1.04 2.42 -2.33
CA GLU A 44 -0.40 1.33 -1.60
C GLU A 44 0.44 0.43 -2.49
N ILE A 45 1.54 -0.05 -1.94
CA ILE A 45 2.30 -1.18 -2.49
C ILE A 45 2.26 -2.27 -1.43
N LEU A 46 1.66 -3.41 -1.75
CA LEU A 46 1.30 -4.45 -0.79
C LEU A 46 2.02 -5.77 -1.08
N SER A 47 2.60 -6.37 -0.05
CA SER A 47 3.14 -7.73 -0.10
C SER A 47 2.06 -8.79 0.13
N GLU A 48 1.01 -8.41 0.84
CA GLU A 48 -0.14 -9.27 1.14
C GLU A 48 -1.38 -8.38 1.31
N ILE A 49 -2.55 -8.99 1.28
CA ILE A 49 -3.83 -8.27 1.36
C ILE A 49 -4.31 -8.28 2.82
N PRO A 50 -4.29 -7.15 3.51
CA PRO A 50 -4.70 -7.08 4.91
C PRO A 50 -6.23 -7.09 5.03
N GLU A 51 -6.76 -8.18 5.56
CA GLU A 51 -8.20 -8.41 5.67
C GLU A 51 -8.89 -7.36 6.55
N ASP A 52 -8.28 -7.03 7.68
CA ASP A 52 -8.84 -6.07 8.65
C ASP A 52 -8.95 -4.64 8.12
N LEU A 53 -8.26 -4.34 7.04
CA LEU A 53 -8.23 -3.00 6.45
C LEU A 53 -9.20 -2.84 5.29
N PHE A 54 -9.87 -3.90 4.87
CA PHE A 54 -10.75 -3.89 3.70
C PHE A 54 -11.96 -2.97 3.89
N ASP A 55 -12.72 -3.16 4.98
CA ASP A 55 -13.92 -2.33 5.22
C ASP A 55 -13.59 -0.86 5.44
N PRO A 56 -12.57 -0.49 6.23
CA PRO A 56 -12.17 0.91 6.35
C PRO A 56 -11.82 1.58 5.03
N ILE A 57 -11.05 0.92 4.17
CA ILE A 57 -10.67 1.52 2.89
C ILE A 57 -11.86 1.63 1.94
N LEU A 58 -12.70 0.61 1.89
CA LEU A 58 -13.88 0.61 1.02
C LEU A 58 -14.82 1.77 1.36
N LYS A 59 -15.01 2.06 2.64
CA LYS A 59 -15.80 3.20 3.10
C LYS A 59 -15.24 4.52 2.56
N LYS A 60 -13.93 4.71 2.61
CA LYS A 60 -13.28 5.91 2.09
C LYS A 60 -13.45 6.04 0.58
N ILE A 61 -13.30 4.96 -0.15
CA ILE A 61 -13.46 4.97 -1.61
C ILE A 61 -14.90 5.30 -2.01
N LYS A 62 -15.88 4.75 -1.32
CA LYS A 62 -17.30 5.04 -1.55
C LYS A 62 -17.63 6.51 -1.25
N ASN A 63 -16.85 7.17 -0.40
CA ASN A 63 -17.00 8.59 -0.09
C ASN A 63 -16.15 9.50 -0.99
N GLY A 64 -15.60 8.98 -2.09
CA GLY A 64 -14.93 9.80 -3.10
C GLY A 64 -13.41 9.79 -3.07
N VAL A 65 -12.79 9.01 -2.18
CA VAL A 65 -11.32 8.88 -2.14
C VAL A 65 -10.86 7.95 -3.26
N LYS A 66 -9.87 8.37 -4.05
CA LYS A 66 -9.26 7.56 -5.09
C LYS A 66 -8.35 6.51 -4.46
N PHE A 67 -8.45 5.26 -4.94
CA PHE A 67 -7.59 4.17 -4.46
C PHE A 67 -6.80 3.55 -5.60
N GLU A 68 -5.47 3.55 -5.47
CA GLU A 68 -4.58 2.86 -6.38
C GLU A 68 -3.67 1.93 -5.58
N TYR A 69 -3.54 0.67 -6.00
CA TYR A 69 -2.65 -0.24 -5.30
C TYR A 69 -1.93 -1.20 -6.24
N ILE A 70 -0.74 -1.59 -5.78
CA ILE A 70 0.08 -2.62 -6.40
C ILE A 70 0.16 -3.77 -5.40
N VAL A 71 -0.11 -4.99 -5.85
CA VAL A 71 -0.03 -6.17 -5.01
C VAL A 71 0.96 -7.17 -5.58
N SER A 72 1.64 -7.92 -4.70
CA SER A 72 2.52 -9.01 -5.10
C SER A 72 1.72 -10.17 -5.70
N GLU A 73 2.22 -10.77 -6.78
CA GLU A 73 1.64 -12.01 -7.32
C GLU A 73 1.70 -13.18 -6.32
N SER A 74 2.63 -13.11 -5.37
CA SER A 74 2.80 -14.12 -4.32
C SER A 74 1.98 -13.82 -3.06
N ALA A 75 1.16 -12.78 -3.06
CA ALA A 75 0.35 -12.41 -1.90
C ALA A 75 -0.62 -13.53 -1.52
N ILE A 76 -0.69 -13.80 -0.22
CA ILE A 76 -1.71 -14.70 0.34
C ILE A 76 -2.99 -13.88 0.48
N VAL A 77 -4.06 -14.35 -0.13
CA VAL A 77 -5.35 -13.67 -0.06
C VAL A 77 -6.26 -14.37 0.95
N PRO A 78 -7.12 -13.61 1.64
CA PRO A 78 -8.08 -14.20 2.58
C PRO A 78 -9.05 -15.13 1.87
N GLU A 79 -9.46 -16.20 2.56
CA GLU A 79 -10.51 -17.11 2.07
C GLU A 79 -11.81 -16.34 1.83
N GLY A 80 -12.49 -16.67 0.75
CA GLY A 80 -13.75 -16.01 0.40
C GLY A 80 -13.61 -14.62 -0.21
N ARG A 81 -12.40 -14.20 -0.56
CA ARG A 81 -12.12 -12.88 -1.12
C ARG A 81 -13.00 -12.52 -2.31
N LEU A 82 -13.11 -13.41 -3.30
CA LEU A 82 -13.92 -13.13 -4.51
C LEU A 82 -15.38 -12.87 -4.18
N THR A 83 -15.96 -13.67 -3.30
CA THR A 83 -17.35 -13.49 -2.85
C THR A 83 -17.52 -12.15 -2.15
N ARG A 84 -16.59 -11.80 -1.28
CA ARG A 84 -16.58 -10.54 -0.54
C ARG A 84 -16.47 -9.34 -1.47
N LEU A 85 -15.58 -9.38 -2.47
CA LEU A 85 -15.45 -8.32 -3.47
C LEU A 85 -16.74 -8.13 -4.26
N LYS A 86 -17.39 -9.22 -4.69
CA LYS A 86 -18.64 -9.15 -5.43
C LYS A 86 -19.78 -8.54 -4.63
N LYS A 87 -19.87 -8.86 -3.35
CA LYS A 87 -20.94 -8.37 -2.47
C LYS A 87 -20.74 -6.92 -2.02
N SER A 88 -19.51 -6.44 -1.99
CA SER A 88 -19.17 -5.16 -1.40
C SER A 88 -19.31 -3.94 -2.32
N GLY A 89 -19.49 -4.17 -3.63
CA GLY A 89 -19.48 -3.09 -4.63
C GLY A 89 -18.09 -2.75 -5.15
N PHE A 90 -17.09 -3.57 -4.84
CA PHE A 90 -15.71 -3.34 -5.25
C PHE A 90 -15.55 -3.26 -6.78
N TYR A 91 -16.25 -4.13 -7.52
CA TYR A 91 -16.13 -4.18 -8.98
C TYR A 91 -16.74 -2.96 -9.67
N GLU A 92 -17.79 -2.39 -9.12
CA GLU A 92 -18.36 -1.13 -9.62
C GLU A 92 -17.37 0.03 -9.44
N LEU A 93 -16.62 0.03 -8.34
CA LEU A 93 -15.58 1.03 -8.08
C LEU A 93 -14.38 0.86 -9.02
N LEU A 94 -14.07 -0.37 -9.43
CA LEU A 94 -13.07 -0.62 -10.47
C LEU A 94 -13.55 -0.09 -11.83
N GLU A 95 -14.79 -0.36 -12.20
CA GLU A 95 -15.36 0.06 -13.48
C GLU A 95 -15.41 1.58 -13.62
N ASN A 96 -15.78 2.29 -12.54
CA ASN A 96 -15.90 3.74 -12.58
C ASN A 96 -14.58 4.48 -12.38
N GLY A 97 -13.46 3.74 -12.21
CA GLY A 97 -12.14 4.33 -12.06
C GLY A 97 -11.78 4.80 -10.65
N SER A 98 -12.65 4.59 -9.66
CA SER A 98 -12.34 4.92 -8.25
C SER A 98 -11.23 4.05 -7.68
N ILE A 99 -11.12 2.80 -8.17
CA ILE A 99 -10.06 1.87 -7.82
C ILE A 99 -9.29 1.54 -9.09
N GLU A 100 -7.95 1.60 -9.00
CA GLU A 100 -7.04 1.08 -10.01
C GLU A 100 -6.03 0.16 -9.34
N ARG A 101 -5.68 -0.94 -9.98
CA ARG A 101 -4.80 -1.94 -9.40
C ARG A 101 -3.84 -2.51 -10.42
N LYS A 102 -2.63 -2.83 -9.94
CA LYS A 102 -1.57 -3.45 -10.72
C LYS A 102 -0.91 -4.56 -9.90
N MET A 103 -0.03 -5.31 -10.53
CA MET A 103 0.72 -6.38 -9.89
C MET A 103 2.20 -6.25 -10.15
N GLN A 104 2.98 -6.70 -9.16
CA GLN A 104 4.41 -6.96 -9.30
C GLN A 104 4.68 -8.43 -8.96
N LYS A 105 5.74 -8.98 -9.52
CA LYS A 105 6.11 -10.38 -9.29
C LYS A 105 6.35 -10.63 -7.80
N SER A 106 7.06 -9.72 -7.13
CA SER A 106 7.28 -9.76 -5.69
C SER A 106 7.34 -8.33 -5.13
N VAL A 107 6.92 -8.17 -3.89
CA VAL A 107 6.99 -6.91 -3.16
C VAL A 107 7.77 -7.12 -1.86
N GLN A 108 8.87 -6.42 -1.70
CA GLN A 108 9.67 -6.44 -0.48
C GLN A 108 9.42 -5.21 0.39
N THR A 109 9.25 -4.05 -0.24
CA THR A 109 9.01 -2.79 0.45
C THR A 109 7.55 -2.41 0.32
N VAL A 110 6.86 -2.27 1.46
CA VAL A 110 5.46 -1.86 1.51
C VAL A 110 5.40 -0.37 1.76
N VAL A 111 4.57 0.32 0.99
CA VAL A 111 4.34 1.76 1.14
C VAL A 111 2.85 2.00 1.19
N VAL A 112 2.42 2.86 2.10
CA VAL A 112 1.02 3.30 2.24
C VAL A 112 1.03 4.80 2.42
N LEU A 113 0.29 5.52 1.60
CA LEU A 113 0.24 6.98 1.72
C LEU A 113 -1.12 7.54 1.31
N ASN A 114 -1.43 8.68 1.86
CA ASN A 114 -2.50 9.57 1.39
C ASN A 114 -1.87 10.90 0.93
N GLU A 115 -2.67 11.93 0.71
CA GLU A 115 -2.19 13.23 0.21
C GLU A 115 -1.31 14.00 1.21
N LYS A 116 -1.24 13.57 2.48
CA LYS A 116 -0.54 14.31 3.55
C LYS A 116 0.53 13.51 4.28
N GLU A 117 0.37 12.21 4.40
CA GLU A 117 1.21 11.36 5.25
C GLU A 117 1.54 10.05 4.59
N ALA A 118 2.62 9.43 5.04
CA ALA A 118 3.10 8.19 4.45
C ALA A 118 3.71 7.26 5.49
N CYS A 119 3.60 5.95 5.20
CA CYS A 119 4.25 4.89 5.94
C CYS A 119 5.11 4.07 4.99
N ILE A 120 6.25 3.62 5.46
CA ILE A 120 7.12 2.70 4.72
C ILE A 120 7.55 1.56 5.64
N PHE A 121 7.48 0.34 5.11
CA PHE A 121 7.94 -0.89 5.76
C PHE A 121 9.09 -1.44 4.93
N PHE A 122 10.29 -1.42 5.49
CA PHE A 122 11.46 -1.97 4.83
C PHE A 122 11.52 -3.49 4.96
N PRO A 123 12.10 -4.20 3.99
CA PRO A 123 12.23 -5.64 4.07
C PRO A 123 13.22 -6.06 5.17
N LYS A 124 12.99 -7.26 5.70
CA LYS A 124 13.89 -7.93 6.63
C LYS A 124 14.20 -9.31 6.09
N ASN A 125 15.49 -9.63 5.98
CA ASN A 125 15.93 -10.91 5.41
C ASN A 125 15.35 -11.19 3.99
N GLY A 126 15.24 -10.14 3.18
CA GLY A 126 14.74 -10.25 1.80
C GLY A 126 13.23 -10.37 1.66
N GLU A 127 12.49 -10.31 2.74
CA GLU A 127 11.02 -10.40 2.73
C GLU A 127 10.38 -9.18 3.38
N ALA A 128 9.16 -8.85 2.97
CA ALA A 128 8.40 -7.76 3.57
C ALA A 128 8.17 -8.03 5.06
N ASP A 129 8.35 -7.00 5.88
CA ASP A 129 8.15 -7.07 7.33
C ASP A 129 7.12 -6.02 7.75
N LEU A 130 5.94 -6.46 8.14
CA LEU A 130 4.85 -5.57 8.57
C LEU A 130 4.87 -5.28 10.08
N THR A 131 5.86 -5.78 10.80
CA THR A 131 5.97 -5.55 12.25
C THR A 131 6.64 -4.23 12.61
N GLU A 132 7.29 -3.59 11.66
CA GLU A 132 7.97 -2.31 11.84
C GLU A 132 7.73 -1.40 10.66
N MET A 133 7.45 -0.13 10.94
CA MET A 133 7.29 0.89 9.91
C MET A 133 7.95 2.20 10.32
N PHE A 134 8.19 3.04 9.34
CA PHE A 134 8.51 4.45 9.55
C PHE A 134 7.34 5.27 9.01
N TYR A 135 6.94 6.27 9.79
CA TYR A 135 5.80 7.14 9.48
C TYR A 135 6.22 8.60 9.55
N SER A 136 5.70 9.41 8.65
CA SER A 136 5.85 10.87 8.74
C SER A 136 4.74 11.60 7.97
N ASP A 137 4.43 12.80 8.46
CA ASP A 137 3.62 13.79 7.75
C ASP A 137 4.47 14.94 7.17
N ASN A 138 5.80 14.78 7.21
CA ASN A 138 6.73 15.74 6.61
C ASN A 138 6.70 15.65 5.09
N ASP A 139 6.67 16.79 4.42
CA ASP A 139 6.56 16.88 2.96
C ASP A 139 7.69 16.15 2.23
N ILE A 140 8.92 16.21 2.74
CA ILE A 140 10.09 15.60 2.11
C ILE A 140 10.03 14.08 2.21
N PHE A 141 9.62 13.54 3.37
CA PHE A 141 9.38 12.11 3.56
C PHE A 141 8.26 11.63 2.63
N HIS A 142 7.17 12.37 2.59
CA HIS A 142 6.01 12.06 1.75
C HIS A 142 6.40 12.04 0.26
N GLU A 143 7.17 13.02 -0.20
CA GLU A 143 7.64 13.09 -1.57
C GLU A 143 8.43 11.85 -1.98
N TRP A 144 9.33 11.37 -1.11
CA TRP A 144 10.09 10.15 -1.38
C TRP A 144 9.14 8.96 -1.59
N CYS A 145 8.17 8.79 -0.69
CA CYS A 145 7.21 7.69 -0.76
C CYS A 145 6.32 7.78 -2.01
N LEU A 146 5.86 8.98 -2.35
CA LEU A 146 5.05 9.20 -3.53
C LEU A 146 5.82 8.93 -4.82
N ASP A 147 7.07 9.41 -4.90
CA ASP A 147 7.94 9.16 -6.05
C ASP A 147 8.22 7.67 -6.21
N TYR A 148 8.48 6.98 -5.10
CA TYR A 148 8.71 5.54 -5.11
C TYR A 148 7.46 4.77 -5.57
N PHE A 149 6.28 5.13 -5.06
CA PHE A 149 5.02 4.54 -5.51
C PHE A 149 4.83 4.73 -7.03
N ARG A 150 5.03 5.94 -7.52
CA ARG A 150 4.88 6.24 -8.95
C ARG A 150 5.86 5.46 -9.81
N TYR A 151 7.10 5.35 -9.37
CA TYR A 151 8.09 4.52 -10.04
C TYR A 151 7.61 3.07 -10.15
N CYS A 152 7.18 2.50 -9.02
CA CYS A 152 6.67 1.13 -9.00
C CYS A 152 5.41 0.97 -9.86
N TRP A 153 4.53 1.95 -9.84
CA TRP A 153 3.30 1.94 -10.65
C TRP A 153 3.59 1.84 -12.14
N TYR A 154 4.50 2.68 -12.64
CA TYR A 154 4.88 2.66 -14.05
C TYR A 154 5.62 1.39 -14.47
N ASN A 155 6.28 0.71 -13.53
CA ASN A 155 7.03 -0.52 -13.79
C ASN A 155 6.24 -1.78 -13.43
N SER A 156 4.98 -1.66 -13.05
CA SER A 156 4.12 -2.78 -12.70
C SER A 156 3.30 -3.26 -13.88
N GLY A 157 2.91 -4.54 -13.86
CA GLY A 157 2.05 -5.15 -14.87
C GLY A 157 0.57 -5.06 -14.52
N SER A 158 -0.25 -5.49 -15.48
CA SER A 158 -1.70 -5.57 -15.29
C SER A 158 -2.07 -6.53 -14.17
N PHE A 159 -3.10 -6.19 -13.41
CA PHE A 159 -3.63 -7.07 -12.39
C PHE A 159 -4.29 -8.29 -13.05
N GLN A 160 -3.96 -9.50 -12.58
CA GLN A 160 -4.51 -10.76 -13.04
C GLN A 160 -5.02 -11.55 -11.85
N GLU A 161 -6.34 -11.66 -11.73
CA GLU A 161 -7.02 -12.32 -10.61
C GLU A 161 -6.55 -13.76 -10.43
N ASN A 162 -6.30 -14.48 -11.52
CA ASN A 162 -5.87 -15.88 -11.50
C ASN A 162 -4.45 -16.11 -10.96
N LYS A 163 -3.65 -15.06 -10.79
CA LYS A 163 -2.33 -15.18 -10.18
C LYS A 163 -2.37 -15.20 -8.66
N LEU A 164 -3.44 -14.67 -8.08
CA LEU A 164 -3.64 -14.73 -6.63
C LEU A 164 -4.27 -16.06 -6.25
N LYS A 165 -3.76 -16.69 -5.21
CA LYS A 165 -4.24 -17.97 -4.71
C LYS A 165 -4.86 -17.79 -3.33
N GLU A 166 -6.04 -18.33 -3.18
CA GLU A 166 -6.71 -18.40 -1.88
C GLU A 166 -6.16 -19.55 -1.04
#